data_b979c3611842979bff087de5401410a0
#
_entry.id   b979c3611842979bff087de5401410a0
#
_cell.length_a   1.000
_cell.length_b   1.000
_cell.length_c   1.000
_cell.angle_alpha   90.00
_cell.angle_beta   90.00
_cell.angle_gamma   90.00
#
_symmetry.space_group_name_H-M   'P 1'
#
loop_
_entity.id
_entity.type
_entity.pdbx_description
1 polymer ?
#
loop_
_entity_poly.entity_id
_entity_poly.type
_entity_poly.pdbx_seq_one_letter_code
_entity_poly.pdbx_strand_id
1 'polypeptide(L)'
;IEKSYALYIYDFKFDDLSIIAYNHLIKYRHRYKIPPKFYVINFDNPRKSHRCNPLAPELMTDISDAYESSYTIMLNLNKSWVQKQGDFFVESPIVLFTAIIWFLKLYENGKYCTFPHAIELLNKRYEDVFTILTSYPDLENYLSPFVDAWKGGAAEQLMGQIASAKIPLSRLISPQLYWVMSGSDFTLDINNPKEPKILCVGNNPDRISIYGAA
;
A
#
# COMPACT_ATOMS: atom_id res chain seq x y z
N ILE A 1 -7.08 19.41 -16.16
CA ILE A 1 -6.48 19.07 -17.47
C ILE A 1 -6.36 20.34 -18.29
N GLU A 2 -7.41 21.11 -18.49
CA GLU A 2 -7.39 22.36 -19.27
C GLU A 2 -6.37 23.40 -18.78
N LYS A 3 -6.11 23.43 -17.46
CA LYS A 3 -5.10 24.28 -16.81
C LYS A 3 -3.72 23.62 -16.68
N SER A 4 -3.50 22.49 -17.34
CA SER A 4 -2.22 21.77 -17.43
C SER A 4 -1.70 21.21 -16.09
N TYR A 5 -2.60 20.76 -15.21
CA TYR A 5 -2.21 20.10 -13.94
C TYR A 5 -2.10 18.59 -14.11
N ALA A 6 -1.19 17.96 -13.36
CA ALA A 6 -1.25 16.54 -13.00
C ALA A 6 -2.46 16.27 -12.12
N LEU A 7 -3.07 15.09 -12.21
CA LEU A 7 -4.33 14.81 -11.53
C LEU A 7 -4.36 13.38 -11.01
N TYR A 8 -4.95 13.25 -9.81
CA TYR A 8 -5.51 12.00 -9.32
C TYR A 8 -7.04 12.07 -9.41
N ILE A 9 -7.65 11.07 -10.00
CA ILE A 9 -9.10 11.00 -10.21
C ILE A 9 -9.60 9.69 -9.60
N TYR A 10 -10.44 9.80 -8.56
CA TYR A 10 -11.17 8.67 -8.04
C TYR A 10 -12.48 8.51 -8.81
N ASP A 11 -12.55 7.48 -9.62
CA ASP A 11 -13.70 7.21 -10.49
C ASP A 11 -14.63 6.20 -9.81
N PHE A 12 -15.59 6.72 -9.04
CA PHE A 12 -16.49 5.93 -8.21
C PHE A 12 -17.36 4.94 -9.01
N LYS A 13 -17.76 5.34 -10.22
CA LYS A 13 -18.48 4.49 -11.19
C LYS A 13 -17.61 4.33 -12.42
N PHE A 14 -16.60 3.50 -12.31
CA PHE A 14 -15.69 3.27 -13.42
C PHE A 14 -16.50 2.77 -14.66
N ASP A 15 -16.33 3.39 -15.87
CA ASP A 15 -15.19 4.23 -16.29
C ASP A 15 -15.60 5.67 -16.74
N ASP A 16 -16.69 6.20 -16.20
CA ASP A 16 -17.25 7.49 -16.64
C ASP A 16 -16.26 8.66 -16.58
N LEU A 17 -15.69 8.93 -15.40
CA LEU A 17 -14.74 10.04 -15.23
C LEU A 17 -13.40 9.76 -15.93
N SER A 18 -13.00 8.51 -16.01
CA SER A 18 -11.76 8.09 -16.69
C SER A 18 -11.82 8.38 -18.18
N ILE A 19 -12.95 8.10 -18.83
CA ILE A 19 -13.18 8.40 -20.25
C ILE A 19 -13.19 9.90 -20.48
N ILE A 20 -13.89 10.67 -19.65
CA ILE A 20 -13.94 12.14 -19.74
C ILE A 20 -12.53 12.71 -19.60
N ALA A 21 -11.76 12.27 -18.60
CA ALA A 21 -10.41 12.73 -18.36
C ALA A 21 -9.47 12.43 -19.54
N TYR A 22 -9.55 11.23 -20.10
CA TYR A 22 -8.76 10.84 -21.26
C TYR A 22 -9.06 11.71 -22.49
N ASN A 23 -10.34 11.92 -22.80
CA ASN A 23 -10.76 12.76 -23.92
C ASN A 23 -10.32 14.21 -23.74
N HIS A 24 -10.42 14.74 -22.50
CA HIS A 24 -9.90 16.08 -22.20
C HIS A 24 -8.38 16.15 -22.32
N LEU A 25 -7.65 15.12 -21.92
CA LEU A 25 -6.20 15.08 -22.12
C LEU A 25 -5.85 15.14 -23.60
N ILE A 26 -6.50 14.36 -24.46
CA ILE A 26 -6.26 14.39 -25.92
C ILE A 26 -6.51 15.80 -26.45
N LYS A 27 -7.65 16.42 -26.08
CA LYS A 27 -8.03 17.76 -26.54
C LYS A 27 -7.05 18.84 -26.10
N TYR A 28 -6.56 18.81 -24.88
CA TYR A 28 -5.74 19.88 -24.27
C TYR A 28 -4.26 19.51 -24.13
N ARG A 29 -3.81 18.38 -24.69
CA ARG A 29 -2.41 17.91 -24.58
C ARG A 29 -1.39 18.98 -25.00
N HIS A 30 -1.71 19.77 -26.01
CA HIS A 30 -0.87 20.84 -26.55
C HIS A 30 -0.61 21.99 -25.58
N ARG A 31 -1.40 22.11 -24.51
CA ARG A 31 -1.23 23.14 -23.47
C ARG A 31 -0.18 22.78 -22.42
N TYR A 32 0.20 21.51 -22.35
CA TYR A 32 1.21 21.06 -21.38
C TYR A 32 2.61 21.30 -21.93
N LYS A 33 3.51 21.80 -21.05
CA LYS A 33 4.94 21.88 -21.35
C LYS A 33 5.53 20.46 -21.53
N ILE A 34 5.15 19.55 -20.64
CA ILE A 34 5.42 18.11 -20.72
C ILE A 34 4.06 17.42 -20.59
N PRO A 35 3.54 16.80 -21.66
CA PRO A 35 2.25 16.11 -21.61
C PRO A 35 2.27 14.96 -20.59
N PRO A 36 1.29 14.88 -19.69
CA PRO A 36 1.25 13.81 -18.72
C PRO A 36 0.98 12.45 -19.36
N LYS A 37 1.52 11.41 -18.78
CA LYS A 37 1.12 10.03 -19.04
C LYS A 37 -0.21 9.75 -18.37
N PHE A 38 -1.05 8.95 -19.02
CA PHE A 38 -2.38 8.58 -18.51
C PHE A 38 -2.36 7.15 -18.02
N TYR A 39 -2.74 6.96 -16.77
CA TYR A 39 -2.78 5.65 -16.12
C TYR A 39 -4.16 5.37 -15.55
N VAL A 40 -4.56 4.12 -15.59
CA VAL A 40 -5.84 3.64 -15.05
C VAL A 40 -5.57 2.44 -14.16
N ILE A 41 -6.09 2.46 -12.95
CA ILE A 41 -6.19 1.29 -12.07
C ILE A 41 -7.62 0.76 -12.11
N ASN A 42 -7.77 -0.51 -12.45
CA ASN A 42 -9.05 -1.20 -12.53
C ASN A 42 -8.92 -2.58 -11.86
N PHE A 43 -9.38 -2.67 -10.63
CA PHE A 43 -9.30 -3.92 -9.86
C PHE A 43 -10.32 -4.97 -10.32
N ASP A 44 -11.43 -4.58 -10.94
CA ASP A 44 -12.42 -5.53 -11.47
C ASP A 44 -11.93 -6.24 -12.75
N ASN A 45 -11.14 -5.55 -13.56
CA ASN A 45 -10.57 -6.12 -14.76
C ASN A 45 -9.05 -5.84 -14.87
N PRO A 46 -8.22 -6.64 -14.22
CA PRO A 46 -6.76 -6.46 -14.20
C PRO A 46 -6.11 -6.45 -15.59
N ARG A 47 -6.74 -7.07 -16.59
CA ARG A 47 -6.25 -7.06 -17.98
C ARG A 47 -6.38 -5.67 -18.65
N LYS A 48 -7.23 -4.82 -18.11
CA LYS A 48 -7.45 -3.43 -18.53
C LYS A 48 -6.93 -2.43 -17.50
N SER A 49 -6.04 -2.84 -16.63
CA SER A 49 -5.43 -2.03 -15.57
C SER A 49 -3.94 -1.87 -15.82
N HIS A 50 -3.42 -0.69 -15.55
CA HIS A 50 -2.01 -0.53 -15.24
C HIS A 50 -1.74 -1.11 -13.85
N ARG A 51 -0.48 -1.40 -13.59
CA ARG A 51 -0.01 -2.01 -12.35
C ARG A 51 0.85 -0.99 -11.60
N CYS A 52 0.62 -0.88 -10.32
CA CYS A 52 1.36 0.03 -9.47
C CYS A 52 1.62 -0.61 -8.11
N ASN A 53 2.86 -0.65 -7.70
CA ASN A 53 3.24 -1.06 -6.37
C ASN A 53 3.13 0.12 -5.39
N PRO A 54 2.20 0.10 -4.42
CA PRO A 54 2.10 1.18 -3.44
C PRO A 54 3.27 1.21 -2.45
N LEU A 55 4.05 0.12 -2.37
CA LEU A 55 5.24 -0.02 -1.54
C LEU A 55 6.52 0.01 -2.40
N ALA A 56 6.55 0.88 -3.40
CA ALA A 56 7.69 0.99 -4.31
C ALA A 56 8.97 1.33 -3.53
N PRO A 57 9.98 0.43 -3.52
CA PRO A 57 11.17 0.58 -2.67
C PRO A 57 12.02 1.79 -3.03
N GLU A 58 11.99 2.25 -4.26
CA GLU A 58 12.68 3.45 -4.73
C GLU A 58 12.15 4.75 -4.14
N LEU A 59 10.93 4.76 -3.62
CA LEU A 59 10.31 5.92 -2.97
C LEU A 59 10.53 5.94 -1.46
N MET A 60 11.10 4.88 -0.89
CA MET A 60 11.39 4.79 0.54
C MET A 60 12.87 5.08 0.79
N THR A 61 13.15 6.17 1.49
CA THR A 61 14.50 6.61 1.86
C THR A 61 14.85 6.28 3.30
N ASP A 62 13.84 6.21 4.15
CA ASP A 62 13.96 5.98 5.58
C ASP A 62 12.84 5.05 6.06
N ILE A 63 13.02 4.43 7.23
CA ILE A 63 12.01 3.54 7.85
C ILE A 63 10.71 4.29 8.17
N SER A 64 10.76 5.61 8.35
CA SER A 64 9.57 6.45 8.52
C SER A 64 8.65 6.43 7.30
N ASP A 65 9.19 6.27 6.08
CA ASP A 65 8.39 6.13 4.86
C ASP A 65 7.59 4.82 4.87
N ALA A 66 8.20 3.75 5.40
CA ALA A 66 7.52 2.48 5.62
C ALA A 66 6.44 2.59 6.71
N TYR A 67 6.70 3.38 7.76
CA TYR A 67 5.73 3.66 8.82
C TYR A 67 4.52 4.41 8.27
N GLU A 68 4.72 5.48 7.50
CA GLU A 68 3.63 6.25 6.88
C GLU A 68 2.79 5.39 5.94
N SER A 69 3.43 4.51 5.17
CA SER A 69 2.74 3.56 4.30
C SER A 69 1.89 2.58 5.12
N SER A 70 2.46 1.99 6.17
CA SER A 70 1.76 1.08 7.09
C SER A 70 0.58 1.78 7.77
N TYR A 71 0.82 2.96 8.32
CA TYR A 71 -0.16 3.79 9.02
C TYR A 71 -1.35 4.09 8.10
N THR A 72 -1.08 4.58 6.90
CA THR A 72 -2.11 4.92 5.92
C THR A 72 -2.96 3.70 5.53
N ILE A 73 -2.32 2.57 5.24
CA ILE A 73 -3.01 1.33 4.86
C ILE A 73 -3.89 0.84 6.02
N MET A 74 -3.35 0.75 7.23
CA MET A 74 -4.06 0.22 8.39
C MET A 74 -5.26 1.09 8.79
N LEU A 75 -5.12 2.41 8.78
CA LEU A 75 -6.22 3.32 9.11
C LEU A 75 -7.31 3.32 8.04
N ASN A 76 -6.95 3.19 6.76
CA ASN A 76 -7.94 3.09 5.69
C ASN A 76 -8.76 1.80 5.77
N LEU A 77 -8.12 0.70 6.17
CA LEU A 77 -8.80 -0.58 6.40
C LEU A 77 -9.73 -0.55 7.63
N ASN A 78 -9.39 0.24 8.65
CA ASN A 78 -10.15 0.38 9.88
C ASN A 78 -10.37 1.84 10.25
N LYS A 79 -11.33 2.50 9.63
CA LYS A 79 -11.62 3.92 9.85
C LYS A 79 -11.89 4.29 11.33
N SER A 80 -12.41 3.35 12.13
CA SER A 80 -12.61 3.56 13.58
C SER A 80 -11.29 3.75 14.35
N TRP A 81 -10.15 3.31 13.79
CA TRP A 81 -8.84 3.44 14.41
C TRP A 81 -8.35 4.88 14.42
N VAL A 82 -8.82 5.71 13.49
CA VAL A 82 -8.49 7.16 13.48
C VAL A 82 -8.83 7.84 14.80
N GLN A 83 -9.89 7.38 15.48
CA GLN A 83 -10.31 7.91 16.80
C GLN A 83 -9.65 7.20 17.98
N LYS A 84 -8.85 6.16 17.75
CA LYS A 84 -8.21 5.33 18.76
C LYS A 84 -6.67 5.35 18.63
N GLN A 85 -6.12 6.43 18.11
CA GLN A 85 -4.67 6.62 18.04
C GLN A 85 -4.08 6.57 19.45
N GLY A 86 -2.96 5.86 19.61
CA GLY A 86 -2.35 5.57 20.91
C GLY A 86 -2.89 4.33 21.61
N ASP A 87 -3.93 3.67 21.08
CA ASP A 87 -4.38 2.37 21.58
C ASP A 87 -3.38 1.27 21.16
N PHE A 88 -3.05 0.40 22.09
CA PHE A 88 -2.09 -0.68 21.86
C PHE A 88 -2.44 -1.58 20.66
N PHE A 89 -3.72 -1.90 20.47
CA PHE A 89 -4.17 -2.73 19.35
C PHE A 89 -4.32 -1.98 18.03
N VAL A 90 -4.09 -0.67 18.03
CA VAL A 90 -3.97 0.16 16.83
C VAL A 90 -2.51 0.34 16.44
N GLU A 91 -1.67 0.67 17.42
CA GLU A 91 -0.25 0.96 17.17
C GLU A 91 0.56 -0.31 16.85
N SER A 92 0.30 -1.42 17.58
CA SER A 92 1.05 -2.66 17.35
C SER A 92 0.97 -3.19 15.91
N PRO A 93 -0.21 -3.29 15.26
CA PRO A 93 -0.31 -3.68 13.87
C PRO A 93 0.47 -2.80 12.91
N ILE A 94 0.46 -1.48 13.15
CA ILE A 94 1.18 -0.49 12.34
C ILE A 94 2.67 -0.74 12.44
N VAL A 95 3.19 -0.87 13.67
CA VAL A 95 4.60 -1.12 13.94
C VAL A 95 5.08 -2.45 13.35
N LEU A 96 4.30 -3.53 13.51
CA LEU A 96 4.63 -4.84 12.94
C LEU A 96 4.67 -4.79 11.41
N PHE A 97 3.67 -4.17 10.79
CA PHE A 97 3.62 -4.07 9.33
C PHE A 97 4.71 -3.15 8.78
N THR A 98 5.09 -2.10 9.52
CA THR A 98 6.26 -1.26 9.22
C THR A 98 7.54 -2.10 9.16
N ALA A 99 7.77 -2.93 10.17
CA ALA A 99 8.95 -3.79 10.22
C ALA A 99 9.00 -4.75 9.02
N ILE A 100 7.85 -5.32 8.62
CA ILE A 100 7.74 -6.19 7.45
C ILE A 100 8.04 -5.44 6.16
N ILE A 101 7.47 -4.24 5.97
CA ILE A 101 7.71 -3.42 4.77
C ILE A 101 9.20 -3.06 4.68
N TRP A 102 9.78 -2.59 5.78
CA TRP A 102 11.19 -2.18 5.81
C TRP A 102 12.14 -3.36 5.60
N PHE A 103 11.84 -4.53 6.19
CA PHE A 103 12.57 -5.76 5.88
C PHE A 103 12.57 -6.04 4.37
N LEU A 104 11.42 -6.02 3.72
CA LEU A 104 11.32 -6.28 2.28
C LEU A 104 12.02 -5.22 1.44
N LYS A 105 12.12 -3.97 1.93
CA LYS A 105 12.92 -2.92 1.31
C LYS A 105 14.40 -3.23 1.35
N LEU A 106 14.90 -3.78 2.47
CA LEU A 106 16.32 -4.12 2.64
C LEU A 106 16.68 -5.44 1.95
N TYR A 107 15.77 -6.41 1.97
CA TYR A 107 16.00 -7.75 1.44
C TYR A 107 16.15 -7.72 -0.09
N GLU A 108 17.27 -8.27 -0.59
CA GLU A 108 17.60 -8.32 -2.02
C GLU A 108 17.37 -6.97 -2.77
N ASN A 109 17.75 -5.86 -2.15
CA ASN A 109 17.58 -4.50 -2.70
C ASN A 109 16.13 -4.15 -3.06
N GLY A 110 15.16 -4.63 -2.28
CA GLY A 110 13.75 -4.32 -2.46
C GLY A 110 13.04 -5.12 -3.54
N LYS A 111 13.66 -6.15 -4.11
CA LYS A 111 13.08 -6.98 -5.17
C LYS A 111 11.67 -7.51 -4.84
N TYR A 112 11.43 -7.83 -3.58
CA TYR A 112 10.16 -8.35 -3.07
C TYR A 112 9.37 -7.31 -2.27
N CYS A 113 9.80 -6.04 -2.26
CA CYS A 113 9.08 -4.98 -1.57
C CYS A 113 7.83 -4.59 -2.35
N THR A 114 6.81 -5.44 -2.29
CA THR A 114 5.50 -5.18 -2.86
C THR A 114 4.42 -5.48 -1.84
N PHE A 115 3.26 -4.86 -2.02
CA PHE A 115 2.14 -5.04 -1.10
C PHE A 115 1.71 -6.51 -0.94
N PRO A 116 1.58 -7.32 -2.00
CA PRO A 116 1.29 -8.74 -1.86
C PRO A 116 2.34 -9.52 -1.05
N HIS A 117 3.63 -9.27 -1.28
CA HIS A 117 4.67 -9.97 -0.52
C HIS A 117 4.65 -9.59 0.97
N ALA A 118 4.33 -8.33 1.30
CA ALA A 118 4.19 -7.91 2.69
C ALA A 118 3.04 -8.64 3.39
N ILE A 119 1.89 -8.80 2.74
CA ILE A 119 0.76 -9.57 3.28
C ILE A 119 1.12 -11.05 3.40
N GLU A 120 1.72 -11.64 2.39
CA GLU A 120 2.09 -13.06 2.41
C GLU A 120 3.14 -13.37 3.49
N LEU A 121 4.12 -12.48 3.70
CA LEU A 121 5.09 -12.63 4.78
C LEU A 121 4.41 -12.55 6.14
N LEU A 122 3.54 -11.55 6.36
CA LEU A 122 2.79 -11.43 7.62
C LEU A 122 1.96 -12.69 7.92
N ASN A 123 1.43 -13.36 6.88
CA ASN A 123 0.59 -14.54 7.04
C ASN A 123 1.36 -15.84 7.32
N LYS A 124 2.70 -15.83 7.26
CA LYS A 124 3.51 -16.98 7.68
C LYS A 124 3.42 -17.23 9.18
N ARG A 125 3.99 -18.33 9.64
CA ARG A 125 4.10 -18.62 11.07
C ARG A 125 4.94 -17.52 11.73
N TYR A 126 4.47 -17.00 12.85
CA TYR A 126 5.13 -15.86 13.49
C TYR A 126 6.55 -16.20 13.96
N GLU A 127 6.81 -17.48 14.34
CA GLU A 127 8.14 -17.94 14.72
C GLU A 127 9.14 -17.78 13.55
N ASP A 128 8.73 -18.14 12.35
CA ASP A 128 9.54 -18.01 11.14
C ASP A 128 9.75 -16.53 10.79
N VAL A 129 8.67 -15.73 10.87
CA VAL A 129 8.70 -14.29 10.58
C VAL A 129 9.66 -13.58 11.54
N PHE A 130 9.52 -13.76 12.85
CA PHE A 130 10.37 -13.09 13.83
C PHE A 130 11.83 -13.57 13.74
N THR A 131 12.06 -14.86 13.46
CA THR A 131 13.42 -15.37 13.24
C THR A 131 14.11 -14.64 12.10
N ILE A 132 13.40 -14.38 11.00
CA ILE A 132 13.95 -13.66 9.85
C ILE A 132 14.10 -12.17 10.16
N LEU A 133 13.07 -11.52 10.70
CA LEU A 133 13.08 -10.08 10.94
C LEU A 133 14.13 -9.67 11.97
N THR A 134 14.34 -10.46 13.03
CA THR A 134 15.34 -10.18 14.07
C THR A 134 16.78 -10.33 13.60
N SER A 135 17.01 -10.92 12.43
CA SER A 135 18.33 -10.95 11.81
C SER A 135 18.78 -9.59 11.22
N TYR A 136 17.88 -8.61 11.18
CA TYR A 136 18.12 -7.25 10.69
C TYR A 136 18.18 -6.27 11.87
N PRO A 137 19.37 -5.74 12.22
CA PRO A 137 19.53 -4.83 13.36
C PRO A 137 18.66 -3.58 13.31
N ASP A 138 18.41 -3.05 12.12
CA ASP A 138 17.57 -1.87 11.90
C ASP A 138 16.12 -2.04 12.40
N LEU A 139 15.68 -3.29 12.59
CA LEU A 139 14.32 -3.63 13.01
C LEU A 139 14.19 -3.90 14.52
N GLU A 140 15.30 -3.92 15.26
CA GLU A 140 15.32 -4.32 16.68
C GLU A 140 14.31 -3.53 17.52
N ASN A 141 14.33 -2.20 17.40
CA ASN A 141 13.44 -1.33 18.16
C ASN A 141 11.94 -1.50 17.79
N TYR A 142 11.64 -1.85 16.56
CA TYR A 142 10.27 -2.10 16.09
C TYR A 142 9.76 -3.48 16.53
N LEU A 143 10.66 -4.43 16.72
CA LEU A 143 10.33 -5.82 17.02
C LEU A 143 10.36 -6.13 18.50
N SER A 144 11.07 -5.34 19.32
CA SER A 144 11.26 -5.65 20.74
C SER A 144 9.96 -5.95 21.50
N PRO A 145 8.85 -5.19 21.34
CA PRO A 145 7.61 -5.49 22.06
C PRO A 145 7.01 -6.86 21.71
N PHE A 146 7.22 -7.33 20.47
CA PHE A 146 6.72 -8.63 20.01
C PHE A 146 7.65 -9.77 20.42
N VAL A 147 8.95 -9.55 20.32
CA VAL A 147 9.98 -10.52 20.69
C VAL A 147 9.97 -10.76 22.20
N ASP A 148 9.80 -9.71 23.00
CA ASP A 148 9.69 -9.80 24.45
C ASP A 148 8.43 -10.57 24.86
N ALA A 149 7.30 -10.33 24.21
CA ALA A 149 6.08 -11.11 24.43
C ALA A 149 6.26 -12.59 24.03
N TRP A 150 6.94 -12.84 22.90
CA TRP A 150 7.23 -14.19 22.42
C TRP A 150 8.14 -14.97 23.38
N LYS A 151 9.28 -14.39 23.75
CA LYS A 151 10.26 -15.02 24.65
C LYS A 151 9.79 -15.06 26.10
N GLY A 152 9.01 -14.06 26.52
CA GLY A 152 8.47 -13.95 27.87
C GLY A 152 7.26 -14.83 28.15
N GLY A 153 6.77 -15.60 27.16
CA GLY A 153 5.64 -16.52 27.32
C GLY A 153 4.26 -15.83 27.31
N ALA A 154 4.16 -14.57 26.92
CA ALA A 154 2.90 -13.84 26.77
C ALA A 154 2.22 -14.16 25.41
N ALA A 155 2.02 -15.45 25.12
CA ALA A 155 1.56 -15.92 23.82
C ALA A 155 0.18 -15.35 23.42
N GLU A 156 -0.76 -15.21 24.35
CA GLU A 156 -2.09 -14.67 24.07
C GLU A 156 -2.03 -13.20 23.62
N GLN A 157 -1.20 -12.39 24.29
CA GLN A 157 -0.97 -11.00 23.92
C GLN A 157 -0.36 -10.90 22.51
N LEU A 158 0.70 -11.68 22.25
CA LEU A 158 1.35 -11.72 20.95
C LEU A 158 0.38 -12.12 19.84
N MET A 159 -0.43 -13.15 20.06
CA MET A 159 -1.45 -13.58 19.09
C MET A 159 -2.50 -12.50 18.83
N GLY A 160 -2.90 -11.75 19.86
CA GLY A 160 -3.79 -10.60 19.71
C GLY A 160 -3.19 -9.49 18.83
N GLN A 161 -1.93 -9.13 19.04
CA GLN A 161 -1.21 -8.14 18.24
C GLN A 161 -1.13 -8.56 16.75
N ILE A 162 -0.73 -9.82 16.51
CA ILE A 162 -0.62 -10.38 15.15
C ILE A 162 -1.99 -10.44 14.47
N ALA A 163 -3.02 -10.88 15.18
CA ALA A 163 -4.38 -10.95 14.65
C ALA A 163 -4.92 -9.56 14.27
N SER A 164 -4.61 -8.53 15.07
CA SER A 164 -4.99 -7.16 14.79
C SER A 164 -4.39 -6.64 13.48
N ALA A 165 -3.22 -7.14 13.08
CA ALA A 165 -2.63 -6.84 11.77
C ALA A 165 -3.24 -7.70 10.64
N LYS A 166 -3.38 -9.01 10.85
CA LYS A 166 -3.81 -9.97 9.82
C LYS A 166 -5.26 -9.77 9.39
N ILE A 167 -6.17 -9.53 10.35
CA ILE A 167 -7.61 -9.45 10.09
C ILE A 167 -7.97 -8.31 9.10
N PRO A 168 -7.53 -7.07 9.30
CA PRO A 168 -7.79 -6.01 8.33
C PRO A 168 -7.21 -6.28 6.95
N LEU A 169 -5.95 -6.71 6.89
CA LEU A 169 -5.23 -6.96 5.65
C LEU A 169 -5.80 -8.15 4.86
N SER A 170 -6.46 -9.11 5.52
CA SER A 170 -7.09 -10.25 4.84
C SER A 170 -8.14 -9.84 3.80
N ARG A 171 -8.74 -8.67 3.95
CA ARG A 171 -9.71 -8.11 2.97
C ARG A 171 -9.07 -7.81 1.63
N LEU A 172 -7.76 -7.60 1.59
CA LEU A 172 -7.00 -7.28 0.39
C LEU A 172 -6.34 -8.51 -0.26
N ILE A 173 -6.56 -9.70 0.30
CA ILE A 173 -6.08 -10.97 -0.29
C ILE A 173 -6.97 -11.33 -1.47
N SER A 174 -6.56 -10.93 -2.66
CA SER A 174 -7.26 -11.20 -3.91
C SER A 174 -6.26 -11.31 -5.06
N PRO A 175 -6.38 -12.31 -5.95
CA PRO A 175 -5.51 -12.43 -7.12
C PRO A 175 -5.52 -11.16 -7.99
N GLN A 176 -6.64 -10.49 -8.10
CA GLN A 176 -6.79 -9.27 -8.89
C GLN A 176 -6.02 -8.10 -8.26
N LEU A 177 -6.21 -7.87 -6.94
CA LEU A 177 -5.47 -6.85 -6.20
C LEU A 177 -3.97 -7.15 -6.21
N TYR A 178 -3.58 -8.39 -5.98
CA TYR A 178 -2.19 -8.83 -5.99
C TYR A 178 -1.53 -8.56 -7.34
N TRP A 179 -2.22 -8.88 -8.45
CA TRP A 179 -1.72 -8.59 -9.78
C TRP A 179 -1.47 -7.10 -10.00
N VAL A 180 -2.45 -6.27 -9.68
CA VAL A 180 -2.35 -4.81 -9.87
C VAL A 180 -1.28 -4.21 -8.98
N MET A 181 -1.23 -4.61 -7.69
CA MET A 181 -0.36 -4.00 -6.68
C MET A 181 1.06 -4.60 -6.63
N SER A 182 1.40 -5.54 -7.50
CA SER A 182 2.76 -6.10 -7.60
C SER A 182 3.55 -5.60 -8.80
N GLY A 183 2.96 -4.74 -9.65
CA GLY A 183 3.63 -4.25 -10.86
C GLY A 183 4.20 -2.85 -10.70
N SER A 184 4.96 -2.41 -11.69
CA SER A 184 5.69 -1.14 -11.69
C SER A 184 5.57 -0.41 -13.03
N ASP A 185 4.35 -0.34 -13.60
CA ASP A 185 4.11 0.39 -14.84
C ASP A 185 4.27 1.90 -14.63
N PHE A 186 4.08 2.37 -13.40
CA PHE A 186 4.31 3.74 -12.96
C PHE A 186 4.51 3.81 -11.45
N THR A 187 4.97 4.97 -10.97
CA THR A 187 5.14 5.31 -9.55
C THR A 187 4.10 6.33 -9.09
N LEU A 188 3.78 6.36 -7.79
CA LEU A 188 2.75 7.24 -7.22
C LEU A 188 3.19 8.71 -7.06
N ASP A 189 4.36 9.10 -7.51
CA ASP A 189 4.83 10.48 -7.57
C ASP A 189 4.11 11.29 -8.68
N ILE A 190 2.81 11.44 -8.54
CA ILE A 190 1.89 12.01 -9.56
C ILE A 190 2.35 13.40 -10.00
N ASN A 191 2.88 14.20 -9.07
CA ASN A 191 3.30 15.58 -9.29
C ASN A 191 4.75 15.72 -9.77
N ASN A 192 5.40 14.64 -10.19
CA ASN A 192 6.76 14.71 -10.70
C ASN A 192 6.83 15.64 -11.91
N PRO A 193 7.54 16.78 -11.86
CA PRO A 193 7.56 17.76 -12.95
C PRO A 193 8.24 17.24 -14.22
N LYS A 194 9.07 16.20 -14.11
CA LYS A 194 9.74 15.56 -15.24
C LYS A 194 8.88 14.50 -15.91
N GLU A 195 7.96 13.92 -15.16
CA GLU A 195 7.05 12.88 -15.62
C GLU A 195 5.65 13.05 -14.97
N PRO A 196 4.93 14.13 -15.35
CA PRO A 196 3.60 14.37 -14.81
C PRO A 196 2.64 13.26 -15.20
N LYS A 197 1.71 12.92 -14.31
CA LYS A 197 0.78 11.82 -14.48
C LYS A 197 -0.66 12.28 -14.31
N ILE A 198 -1.56 11.65 -15.04
CA ILE A 198 -3.00 11.64 -14.74
C ILE A 198 -3.34 10.22 -14.38
N LEU A 199 -3.68 9.99 -13.11
CA LEU A 199 -4.05 8.68 -12.60
C LEU A 199 -5.54 8.63 -12.32
N CYS A 200 -6.23 7.71 -12.97
CA CYS A 200 -7.61 7.37 -12.68
C CYS A 200 -7.66 6.05 -11.90
N VAL A 201 -8.25 6.06 -10.72
CA VAL A 201 -8.48 4.85 -9.92
C VAL A 201 -9.96 4.54 -9.96
N GLY A 202 -10.29 3.45 -10.67
CA GLY A 202 -11.65 2.97 -10.80
C GLY A 202 -12.10 2.23 -9.56
N ASN A 203 -13.34 2.49 -9.14
CA ASN A 203 -14.00 1.75 -8.08
C ASN A 203 -15.25 1.06 -8.61
N ASN A 204 -15.70 0.07 -7.86
CA ASN A 204 -16.98 -0.59 -8.06
C ASN A 204 -17.85 -0.33 -6.82
N PRO A 205 -19.02 0.33 -6.94
CA PRO A 205 -19.89 0.61 -5.82
C PRO A 205 -20.29 -0.64 -5.01
N ASP A 206 -20.37 -1.81 -5.67
CA ASP A 206 -20.72 -3.07 -5.01
C ASP A 206 -19.56 -3.67 -4.19
N ARG A 207 -18.34 -3.15 -4.37
CA ARG A 207 -17.11 -3.62 -3.70
C ARG A 207 -16.37 -2.53 -2.96
N ILE A 208 -17.04 -1.46 -2.58
CA ILE A 208 -16.44 -0.29 -1.95
C ILE A 208 -15.70 -0.59 -0.64
N SER A 209 -16.11 -1.60 0.11
CA SER A 209 -15.46 -2.02 1.35
C SER A 209 -14.07 -2.62 1.13
N ILE A 210 -13.77 -3.06 -0.08
CA ILE A 210 -12.49 -3.63 -0.49
C ILE A 210 -11.69 -2.60 -1.27
N TYR A 211 -12.22 -2.15 -2.41
CA TYR A 211 -11.50 -1.24 -3.31
C TYR A 211 -11.37 0.19 -2.79
N GLY A 212 -12.26 0.62 -1.91
CA GLY A 212 -12.14 1.92 -1.25
C GLY A 212 -11.08 1.98 -0.15
N ALA A 213 -10.47 0.84 0.19
CA ALA A 213 -9.38 0.74 1.17
C ALA A 213 -8.02 0.44 0.49
N ALA A 214 -8.04 -0.05 -0.75
CA ALA A 214 -6.86 -0.29 -1.58
C ALA A 214 -6.42 0.99 -2.30
#